data_a1dabda4d97ab90b1267ff4a5b96207b
#
_entry.id   a1dabda4d97ab90b1267ff4a5b96207b
#
_cell.length_a   1.000
_cell.length_b   1.000
_cell.length_c   1.000
_cell.angle_alpha   90.00
_cell.angle_beta   90.00
_cell.angle_gamma   90.00
#
_symmetry.space_group_name_H-M   'P 1'
#
loop_
_entity.id
_entity.type
_entity.pdbx_description
1 polymer ?
#
loop_
_entity_poly.entity_id
_entity_poly.type
_entity_poly.pdbx_seq_one_letter_code
_entity_poly.pdbx_strand_id
1 'polypeptide(L)'
;RRNAQNQVEITNRVIAKISRAEVASKFMAPAPEAMLNKLLEERSITREQAQLAAAVPMADDITVEADSGGHTDNRPLVSLLPAIIALREQFQVQYGYSHSIRVGAAGGIGTPASALAAFMMGAAYIVTGSVNQACVEAAASEHSKGLLAQAEMADVIMAPAADMFEMGVELQVLKRGTLFPMRAKK
;
A
#
# COMPACT_ATOMS: atom_id res chain seq x y z
N ARG A 1 1.41 13.59 -20.11
CA ARG A 1 1.59 14.63 -21.13
C ARG A 1 3.04 15.14 -21.15
N ARG A 2 3.37 15.99 -22.12
CA ARG A 2 4.65 16.73 -22.11
C ARG A 2 4.44 18.11 -21.49
N ASN A 3 5.43 18.57 -20.72
CA ASN A 3 5.47 19.94 -20.20
C ASN A 3 6.05 20.91 -21.25
N ALA A 4 6.17 22.20 -20.92
CA ALA A 4 6.70 23.24 -21.81
C ALA A 4 8.17 22.98 -22.23
N GLN A 5 8.93 22.21 -21.47
CA GLN A 5 10.30 21.79 -21.75
C GLN A 5 10.39 20.45 -22.50
N ASN A 6 9.27 19.95 -23.02
CA ASN A 6 9.14 18.67 -23.73
C ASN A 6 9.47 17.42 -22.87
N GLN A 7 9.49 17.56 -21.54
CA GLN A 7 9.70 16.46 -20.60
C GLN A 7 8.38 15.75 -20.27
N VAL A 8 8.44 14.48 -19.92
CA VAL A 8 7.26 13.73 -19.46
C VAL A 8 6.77 14.29 -18.13
N GLU A 9 5.51 14.69 -18.09
CA GLU A 9 4.84 15.14 -16.89
C GLU A 9 3.70 14.17 -16.54
N ILE A 10 3.78 13.56 -15.35
CA ILE A 10 2.73 12.70 -14.78
C ILE A 10 1.70 13.63 -14.13
N THR A 11 0.49 13.64 -14.65
CA THR A 11 -0.59 14.52 -14.17
C THR A 11 -1.41 13.90 -13.04
N ASN A 12 -1.53 12.57 -13.02
CA ASN A 12 -2.25 11.83 -11.99
C ASN A 12 -1.28 10.87 -11.30
N ARG A 13 -1.13 10.99 -9.99
CA ARG A 13 -0.25 10.11 -9.23
C ARG A 13 -1.00 8.85 -8.78
N VAL A 14 -0.32 7.73 -8.87
CA VAL A 14 -0.83 6.42 -8.47
C VAL A 14 -0.02 5.91 -7.28
N ILE A 15 -0.72 5.51 -6.24
CA ILE A 15 -0.16 4.80 -5.08
C ILE A 15 -0.55 3.33 -5.19
N ALA A 16 0.43 2.44 -5.21
CA ALA A 16 0.20 1.00 -5.14
C ALA A 16 0.51 0.49 -3.72
N LYS A 17 -0.49 -0.09 -3.06
CA LYS A 17 -0.31 -0.78 -1.78
C LYS A 17 0.04 -2.23 -2.05
N ILE A 18 1.16 -2.70 -1.48
CA ILE A 18 1.70 -4.04 -1.75
C ILE A 18 2.28 -4.69 -0.49
N SER A 19 2.22 -6.01 -0.46
CA SER A 19 2.84 -6.85 0.58
C SER A 19 3.83 -7.88 0.00
N ARG A 20 4.01 -7.91 -1.35
CA ARG A 20 4.82 -8.90 -2.07
C ARG A 20 5.67 -8.25 -3.15
N ALA A 21 6.90 -8.74 -3.30
CA ALA A 21 7.86 -8.22 -4.28
C ALA A 21 7.40 -8.40 -5.74
N GLU A 22 6.76 -9.54 -6.06
CA GLU A 22 6.25 -9.82 -7.39
C GLU A 22 5.10 -8.87 -7.81
N VAL A 23 4.32 -8.38 -6.84
CA VAL A 23 3.30 -7.37 -7.09
C VAL A 23 3.94 -5.99 -7.23
N ALA A 24 4.87 -5.65 -6.35
CA ALA A 24 5.63 -4.40 -6.40
C ALA A 24 6.34 -4.22 -7.75
N SER A 25 6.97 -5.28 -8.25
CA SER A 25 7.67 -5.27 -9.55
C SER A 25 6.76 -4.84 -10.70
N LYS A 26 5.49 -5.28 -10.71
CA LYS A 26 4.54 -4.90 -11.76
C LYS A 26 4.21 -3.40 -11.73
N PHE A 27 4.11 -2.81 -10.55
CA PHE A 27 3.82 -1.39 -10.40
C PHE A 27 5.06 -0.48 -10.55
N MET A 28 6.26 -1.02 -10.29
CA MET A 28 7.53 -0.34 -10.53
C MET A 28 7.95 -0.37 -12.00
N ALA A 29 7.45 -1.34 -12.78
CA ALA A 29 7.67 -1.41 -14.23
C ALA A 29 6.74 -0.43 -14.97
N PRO A 30 7.07 -0.08 -16.24
CA PRO A 30 6.13 0.55 -17.15
C PRO A 30 4.91 -0.32 -17.40
N ALA A 31 3.82 0.30 -17.87
CA ALA A 31 2.62 -0.43 -18.26
C ALA A 31 2.93 -1.47 -19.36
N PRO A 32 2.42 -2.71 -19.23
CA PRO A 32 2.62 -3.74 -20.25
C PRO A 32 2.08 -3.31 -21.62
N GLU A 33 2.81 -3.62 -22.69
CA GLU A 33 2.44 -3.25 -24.06
C GLU A 33 1.03 -3.76 -24.44
N ALA A 34 0.69 -4.99 -24.05
CA ALA A 34 -0.63 -5.56 -24.32
C ALA A 34 -1.75 -4.73 -23.65
N MET A 35 -1.51 -4.18 -22.46
CA MET A 35 -2.46 -3.28 -21.78
C MET A 35 -2.60 -1.96 -22.54
N LEU A 36 -1.48 -1.36 -22.96
CA LEU A 36 -1.50 -0.10 -23.71
C LEU A 36 -2.21 -0.26 -25.06
N ASN A 37 -1.98 -1.37 -25.78
CA ASN A 37 -2.63 -1.67 -27.04
C ASN A 37 -4.16 -1.83 -26.87
N LYS A 38 -4.60 -2.56 -25.84
CA LYS A 38 -6.01 -2.68 -25.50
C LYS A 38 -6.66 -1.31 -25.22
N LEU A 39 -6.02 -0.46 -24.44
CA LEU A 39 -6.53 0.89 -24.13
C LEU A 39 -6.57 1.80 -25.36
N LEU A 40 -5.63 1.62 -26.32
CA LEU A 40 -5.64 2.31 -27.60
C LEU A 40 -6.82 1.85 -28.49
N GLU A 41 -7.06 0.54 -28.59
CA GLU A 41 -8.20 -0.03 -29.32
C GLU A 41 -9.54 0.47 -28.77
N GLU A 42 -9.65 0.53 -27.44
CA GLU A 42 -10.82 1.06 -26.71
C GLU A 42 -10.93 2.61 -26.80
N ARG A 43 -9.95 3.29 -27.38
CA ARG A 43 -9.82 4.76 -27.42
C ARG A 43 -9.83 5.42 -26.05
N SER A 44 -9.43 4.68 -25.02
CA SER A 44 -9.31 5.18 -23.64
C SER A 44 -8.07 6.05 -23.44
N ILE A 45 -7.04 5.86 -24.26
CA ILE A 45 -5.82 6.68 -24.28
C ILE A 45 -5.44 7.05 -25.73
N THR A 46 -4.67 8.12 -25.89
CA THR A 46 -4.10 8.52 -27.17
C THR A 46 -2.79 7.77 -27.44
N ARG A 47 -2.34 7.76 -28.70
CA ARG A 47 -1.03 7.20 -29.10
C ARG A 47 0.12 7.87 -28.34
N GLU A 48 0.06 9.19 -28.15
CA GLU A 48 1.07 9.91 -27.38
C GLU A 48 1.08 9.46 -25.92
N GLN A 49 -0.08 9.31 -25.28
CA GLN A 49 -0.17 8.80 -23.90
C GLN A 49 0.42 7.41 -23.76
N ALA A 50 0.16 6.51 -24.71
CA ALA A 50 0.74 5.15 -24.72
C ALA A 50 2.27 5.21 -24.83
N GLN A 51 2.82 6.04 -25.71
CA GLN A 51 4.26 6.23 -25.83
C GLN A 51 4.91 6.77 -24.57
N LEU A 52 4.27 7.77 -23.91
CA LEU A 52 4.77 8.35 -22.68
C LEU A 52 4.67 7.37 -21.49
N ALA A 53 3.63 6.54 -21.44
CA ALA A 53 3.44 5.52 -20.41
C ALA A 53 4.55 4.45 -20.41
N ALA A 54 5.17 4.18 -21.55
CA ALA A 54 6.30 3.26 -21.65
C ALA A 54 7.59 3.78 -20.98
N ALA A 55 7.66 5.09 -20.67
CA ALA A 55 8.83 5.74 -20.09
C ALA A 55 8.69 6.05 -18.59
N VAL A 56 7.60 5.65 -17.97
CA VAL A 56 7.31 5.92 -16.56
C VAL A 56 6.81 4.66 -15.85
N PRO A 57 7.00 4.53 -14.53
CA PRO A 57 6.44 3.42 -13.78
C PRO A 57 4.90 3.49 -13.75
N MET A 58 4.23 2.36 -13.51
CA MET A 58 2.77 2.33 -13.34
C MET A 58 2.32 3.04 -12.07
N ALA A 59 3.15 3.05 -11.02
CA ALA A 59 2.87 3.78 -9.79
C ALA A 59 4.03 4.71 -9.43
N ASP A 60 3.70 5.91 -8.95
CA ASP A 60 4.67 6.87 -8.45
C ASP A 60 5.12 6.53 -7.03
N ASP A 61 4.22 5.96 -6.26
CA ASP A 61 4.39 5.65 -4.85
C ASP A 61 4.04 4.17 -4.60
N ILE A 62 4.93 3.49 -3.88
CA ILE A 62 4.71 2.12 -3.43
C ILE A 62 4.55 2.12 -1.91
N THR A 63 3.38 1.79 -1.42
CA THR A 63 3.14 1.62 0.02
C THR A 63 3.35 0.16 0.39
N VAL A 64 4.38 -0.10 1.16
CA VAL A 64 4.67 -1.43 1.72
C VAL A 64 3.73 -1.67 2.89
N GLU A 65 2.78 -2.56 2.73
CA GLU A 65 1.87 -2.98 3.80
C GLU A 65 2.45 -4.19 4.53
N ALA A 66 2.91 -3.95 5.73
CA ALA A 66 3.30 -4.98 6.68
C ALA A 66 2.09 -5.51 7.47
N ASP A 67 2.33 -6.25 8.53
CA ASP A 67 1.27 -6.71 9.43
C ASP A 67 0.42 -5.53 9.93
N SER A 68 -0.88 -5.59 9.69
CA SER A 68 -1.81 -4.47 9.88
C SER A 68 -3.21 -4.96 10.24
N GLY A 69 -4.00 -4.08 10.84
CA GLY A 69 -5.45 -4.32 11.03
C GLY A 69 -6.17 -4.44 9.69
N GLY A 70 -7.15 -5.33 9.62
CA GLY A 70 -7.85 -5.67 8.39
C GLY A 70 -7.17 -6.78 7.60
N HIS A 71 -7.39 -6.82 6.30
CA HIS A 71 -6.73 -7.80 5.42
C HIS A 71 -5.22 -7.57 5.43
N THR A 72 -4.45 -8.61 5.72
CA THR A 72 -2.99 -8.54 5.83
C THR A 72 -2.34 -9.86 5.46
N ASP A 73 -1.17 -9.79 4.81
CA ASP A 73 -0.29 -10.94 4.60
C ASP A 73 0.61 -11.22 5.83
N ASN A 74 0.41 -10.50 6.91
CA ASN A 74 1.10 -10.70 8.20
C ASN A 74 2.64 -10.64 8.08
N ARG A 75 3.17 -9.78 7.20
CA ARG A 75 4.60 -9.66 6.93
C ARG A 75 5.26 -8.67 7.89
N PRO A 76 6.44 -8.98 8.44
CA PRO A 76 7.15 -8.05 9.31
C PRO A 76 7.75 -6.88 8.50
N LEU A 77 7.47 -5.64 8.96
CA LEU A 77 7.94 -4.42 8.30
C LEU A 77 9.46 -4.35 8.18
N VAL A 78 10.18 -4.80 9.21
CA VAL A 78 11.64 -4.73 9.28
C VAL A 78 12.36 -5.54 8.19
N SER A 79 11.73 -6.55 7.62
CA SER A 79 12.27 -7.32 6.51
C SER A 79 11.67 -6.93 5.17
N LEU A 80 10.39 -6.60 5.14
CA LEU A 80 9.68 -6.30 3.89
C LEU A 80 10.09 -4.94 3.32
N LEU A 81 10.12 -3.89 4.15
CA LEU A 81 10.42 -2.53 3.67
C LEU A 81 11.81 -2.41 3.02
N PRO A 82 12.91 -2.87 3.64
CA PRO A 82 14.22 -2.82 3.01
C PRO A 82 14.31 -3.64 1.72
N ALA A 83 13.63 -4.79 1.65
CA ALA A 83 13.60 -5.62 0.44
C ALA A 83 12.91 -4.88 -0.73
N ILE A 84 11.81 -4.19 -0.47
CA ILE A 84 11.10 -3.42 -1.50
C ILE A 84 11.89 -2.16 -1.90
N ILE A 85 12.59 -1.52 -0.96
CA ILE A 85 13.49 -0.39 -1.28
C ILE A 85 14.62 -0.87 -2.21
N ALA A 86 15.26 -1.99 -1.90
CA ALA A 86 16.30 -2.57 -2.75
C ALA A 86 15.77 -2.92 -4.16
N LEU A 87 14.55 -3.47 -4.24
CA LEU A 87 13.88 -3.74 -5.50
C LEU A 87 13.63 -2.44 -6.29
N ARG A 88 13.17 -1.37 -5.63
CA ARG A 88 12.97 -0.06 -6.24
C ARG A 88 14.26 0.48 -6.87
N GLU A 89 15.41 0.35 -6.18
CA GLU A 89 16.70 0.78 -6.72
C GLU A 89 17.06 0.04 -8.01
N GLN A 90 16.81 -1.27 -8.06
CA GLN A 90 17.02 -2.06 -9.27
C GLN A 90 16.17 -1.56 -10.44
N PHE A 91 14.89 -1.31 -10.22
CA PHE A 91 13.98 -0.81 -11.25
C PHE A 91 14.31 0.62 -11.68
N GLN A 92 14.72 1.47 -10.72
CA GLN A 92 15.15 2.83 -11.00
C GLN A 92 16.34 2.85 -11.97
N VAL A 93 17.32 1.97 -11.75
CA VAL A 93 18.50 1.82 -12.62
C VAL A 93 18.10 1.18 -13.95
N GLN A 94 17.33 0.10 -13.92
CA GLN A 94 16.94 -0.68 -15.11
C GLN A 94 16.19 0.17 -16.15
N TYR A 95 15.28 1.02 -15.70
CA TYR A 95 14.42 1.82 -16.59
C TYR A 95 14.88 3.28 -16.74
N GLY A 96 15.84 3.73 -15.95
CA GLY A 96 16.38 5.08 -16.02
C GLY A 96 15.35 6.18 -15.77
N TYR A 97 14.40 5.94 -14.87
CA TYR A 97 13.34 6.90 -14.57
C TYR A 97 13.89 8.25 -14.12
N SER A 98 13.36 9.34 -14.68
CA SER A 98 13.73 10.71 -14.31
C SER A 98 13.24 11.11 -12.92
N HIS A 99 12.17 10.44 -12.42
CA HIS A 99 11.62 10.65 -11.09
C HIS A 99 11.82 9.39 -10.25
N SER A 100 12.19 9.56 -9.00
CA SER A 100 12.34 8.44 -8.08
C SER A 100 10.98 7.94 -7.62
N ILE A 101 10.74 6.62 -7.74
CA ILE A 101 9.58 5.96 -7.12
C ILE A 101 9.76 6.06 -5.61
N ARG A 102 8.79 6.63 -4.91
CA ARG A 102 8.82 6.73 -3.45
C ARG A 102 8.29 5.45 -2.83
N VAL A 103 8.98 4.96 -1.81
CA VAL A 103 8.53 3.79 -1.04
C VAL A 103 8.13 4.25 0.35
N GLY A 104 6.88 4.01 0.72
CA GLY A 104 6.33 4.31 2.03
C GLY A 104 6.06 3.04 2.83
N ALA A 105 5.82 3.19 4.12
CA ALA A 105 5.55 2.11 5.05
C ALA A 105 4.14 2.20 5.63
N ALA A 106 3.48 1.04 5.75
CA ALA A 106 2.19 0.86 6.40
C ALA A 106 2.18 -0.43 7.23
N GLY A 107 1.32 -0.49 8.22
CA GLY A 107 1.17 -1.64 9.12
C GLY A 107 2.04 -1.54 10.36
N GLY A 108 1.42 -1.72 11.54
CA GLY A 108 2.09 -1.67 12.83
C GLY A 108 2.59 -0.28 13.28
N ILE A 109 2.23 0.78 12.56
CA ILE A 109 2.69 2.14 12.87
C ILE A 109 1.63 2.84 13.73
N GLY A 110 1.72 2.60 15.04
CA GLY A 110 0.77 3.13 16.04
C GLY A 110 1.38 4.08 17.06
N THR A 111 2.70 4.31 17.02
CA THR A 111 3.40 5.17 17.99
C THR A 111 4.42 6.08 17.30
N PRO A 112 4.83 7.21 17.92
CA PRO A 112 5.91 8.05 17.37
C PRO A 112 7.21 7.28 17.15
N ALA A 113 7.54 6.33 18.01
CA ALA A 113 8.74 5.50 17.89
C ALA A 113 8.68 4.57 16.66
N SER A 114 7.53 3.92 16.39
CA SER A 114 7.35 3.10 15.21
C SER A 114 7.38 3.92 13.91
N ALA A 115 6.84 5.15 13.95
CA ALA A 115 6.95 6.09 12.83
C ALA A 115 8.40 6.48 12.54
N LEU A 116 9.15 6.85 13.59
CA LEU A 116 10.58 7.16 13.47
C LEU A 116 11.37 5.97 12.89
N ALA A 117 11.11 4.76 13.40
CA ALA A 117 11.77 3.54 12.91
C ALA A 117 11.51 3.30 11.43
N ALA A 118 10.28 3.52 10.94
CA ALA A 118 9.96 3.40 9.52
C ALA A 118 10.77 4.39 8.66
N PHE A 119 10.90 5.65 9.07
CA PHE A 119 11.75 6.64 8.38
C PHE A 119 13.22 6.28 8.43
N MET A 120 13.72 5.78 9.56
CA MET A 120 15.11 5.33 9.68
C MET A 120 15.42 4.12 8.80
N MET A 121 14.44 3.27 8.51
CA MET A 121 14.57 2.18 7.52
C MET A 121 14.49 2.66 6.07
N GLY A 122 14.29 3.95 5.81
CA GLY A 122 14.28 4.54 4.48
C GLY A 122 12.89 4.78 3.89
N ALA A 123 11.82 4.70 4.67
CA ALA A 123 10.50 5.08 4.18
C ALA A 123 10.45 6.56 3.81
N ALA A 124 9.92 6.88 2.63
CA ALA A 124 9.71 8.26 2.18
C ALA A 124 8.46 8.89 2.83
N TYR A 125 7.53 8.08 3.28
CA TYR A 125 6.30 8.44 3.97
C TYR A 125 5.76 7.25 4.76
N ILE A 126 4.80 7.51 5.65
CA ILE A 126 4.07 6.47 6.38
C ILE A 126 2.57 6.57 6.11
N VAL A 127 1.88 5.45 6.22
CA VAL A 127 0.42 5.35 6.17
C VAL A 127 -0.06 4.70 7.46
N THR A 128 -0.97 5.36 8.15
CA THR A 128 -1.55 4.90 9.42
C THR A 128 -3.04 4.60 9.25
N GLY A 129 -3.54 3.59 9.96
CA GLY A 129 -4.93 3.15 9.91
C GLY A 129 -5.63 3.28 11.27
N SER A 130 -5.38 2.34 12.18
CA SER A 130 -6.12 2.23 13.45
C SER A 130 -5.99 3.47 14.33
N VAL A 131 -4.84 4.15 14.35
CA VAL A 131 -4.68 5.42 15.08
C VAL A 131 -5.59 6.52 14.54
N ASN A 132 -5.80 6.57 13.22
CA ASN A 132 -6.72 7.54 12.62
C ASN A 132 -8.19 7.20 12.95
N GLN A 133 -8.53 5.91 13.07
CA GLN A 133 -9.87 5.49 13.48
C GLN A 133 -10.18 5.81 14.95
N ALA A 134 -9.14 5.91 15.80
CA ALA A 134 -9.26 6.25 17.21
C ALA A 134 -9.28 7.75 17.47
N CYS A 135 -8.99 8.60 16.48
CA CYS A 135 -8.95 10.05 16.66
C CYS A 135 -10.35 10.67 16.74
N VAL A 136 -10.44 11.89 17.26
CA VAL A 136 -11.72 12.59 17.53
C VAL A 136 -12.48 12.84 16.23
N GLU A 137 -11.77 13.14 15.15
CA GLU A 137 -12.32 13.47 13.83
C GLU A 137 -12.87 12.26 13.07
N ALA A 138 -12.54 11.03 13.52
CA ALA A 138 -13.04 9.83 12.85
C ALA A 138 -14.56 9.70 13.01
N ALA A 139 -15.24 9.28 11.95
CA ALA A 139 -16.69 9.02 11.96
C ALA A 139 -17.07 7.71 12.67
N ALA A 140 -16.15 7.10 13.43
CA ALA A 140 -16.44 5.91 14.24
C ALA A 140 -17.23 6.28 15.51
N SER A 141 -17.95 5.31 16.08
CA SER A 141 -18.64 5.51 17.36
C SER A 141 -17.63 5.73 18.50
N GLU A 142 -18.04 6.46 19.54
CA GLU A 142 -17.19 6.69 20.72
C GLU A 142 -16.79 5.37 21.39
N HIS A 143 -17.66 4.37 21.35
CA HIS A 143 -17.35 3.03 21.85
C HIS A 143 -16.21 2.38 21.04
N SER A 144 -16.27 2.42 19.71
CA SER A 144 -15.23 1.89 18.85
C SER A 144 -13.91 2.63 19.02
N LYS A 145 -13.94 3.95 19.11
CA LYS A 145 -12.75 4.78 19.38
C LYS A 145 -12.10 4.40 20.72
N GLY A 146 -12.91 4.24 21.76
CA GLY A 146 -12.44 3.84 23.10
C GLY A 146 -11.79 2.45 23.12
N LEU A 147 -12.33 1.49 22.36
CA LEU A 147 -11.74 0.16 22.23
C LEU A 147 -10.41 0.22 21.48
N LEU A 148 -10.33 0.96 20.38
CA LEU A 148 -9.10 1.12 19.60
C LEU A 148 -8.01 1.88 20.36
N ALA A 149 -8.37 2.93 21.08
CA ALA A 149 -7.41 3.71 21.87
C ALA A 149 -6.77 2.91 23.01
N GLN A 150 -7.40 1.86 23.47
CA GLN A 150 -6.92 0.96 24.53
C GLN A 150 -6.32 -0.33 23.99
N ALA A 151 -6.31 -0.52 22.65
CA ALA A 151 -5.86 -1.76 22.03
C ALA A 151 -4.33 -1.89 22.10
N GLU A 152 -3.87 -3.05 22.52
CA GLU A 152 -2.48 -3.48 22.50
C GLU A 152 -2.28 -4.63 21.50
N MET A 153 -1.04 -4.98 21.22
CA MET A 153 -0.72 -6.10 20.29
C MET A 153 -1.40 -7.41 20.71
N ALA A 154 -1.54 -7.67 22.00
CA ALA A 154 -2.19 -8.86 22.52
C ALA A 154 -3.72 -8.87 22.31
N ASP A 155 -4.31 -7.74 21.98
CA ASP A 155 -5.76 -7.59 21.81
C ASP A 155 -6.25 -7.88 20.39
N VAL A 156 -5.34 -8.22 19.46
CA VAL A 156 -5.69 -8.56 18.07
C VAL A 156 -5.61 -10.05 17.81
N ILE A 157 -6.31 -10.51 16.80
CA ILE A 157 -6.32 -11.90 16.34
C ILE A 157 -6.66 -11.98 14.86
N MET A 158 -6.16 -13.01 14.19
CA MET A 158 -6.58 -13.34 12.82
C MET A 158 -7.96 -14.01 12.84
N ALA A 159 -8.82 -13.62 11.94
CA ALA A 159 -10.16 -14.18 11.75
C ALA A 159 -10.50 -14.27 10.27
N PRO A 160 -11.36 -15.22 9.83
CA PRO A 160 -11.80 -15.30 8.45
C PRO A 160 -12.44 -13.98 7.98
N ALA A 161 -12.05 -13.53 6.78
CA ALA A 161 -12.63 -12.36 6.15
C ALA A 161 -14.04 -12.68 5.61
N ALA A 162 -15.06 -11.99 6.10
CA ALA A 162 -16.44 -12.26 5.72
C ALA A 162 -16.74 -11.95 4.24
N ASP A 163 -16.00 -11.00 3.65
CA ASP A 163 -16.11 -10.56 2.27
C ASP A 163 -15.30 -11.41 1.27
N MET A 164 -14.32 -12.18 1.76
CA MET A 164 -13.43 -13.04 0.98
C MET A 164 -13.32 -14.46 1.54
N PHE A 165 -14.33 -14.88 2.26
CA PHE A 165 -14.36 -16.17 2.96
C PHE A 165 -14.08 -17.35 2.03
N GLU A 166 -14.67 -17.38 0.83
CA GLU A 166 -14.48 -18.46 -0.15
C GLU A 166 -13.05 -18.58 -0.68
N MET A 167 -12.25 -17.54 -0.56
CA MET A 167 -10.84 -17.52 -0.96
C MET A 167 -9.89 -17.86 0.20
N GLY A 168 -10.42 -18.15 1.40
CA GLY A 168 -9.62 -18.44 2.58
C GLY A 168 -8.80 -17.26 3.08
N VAL A 169 -9.22 -16.04 2.77
CA VAL A 169 -8.53 -14.81 3.21
C VAL A 169 -8.85 -14.56 4.68
N GLU A 170 -7.85 -14.17 5.43
CA GLU A 170 -7.98 -13.76 6.83
C GLU A 170 -7.73 -12.27 6.99
N LEU A 171 -8.27 -11.72 8.07
CA LEU A 171 -8.02 -10.33 8.47
C LEU A 171 -7.69 -10.24 9.96
N GLN A 172 -6.87 -9.27 10.31
CA GLN A 172 -6.55 -8.98 11.71
C GLN A 172 -7.65 -8.11 12.31
N VAL A 173 -8.22 -8.56 13.41
CA VAL A 173 -9.32 -7.88 14.11
C VAL A 173 -9.06 -7.72 15.59
N LEU A 174 -9.69 -6.72 16.19
CA LEU A 174 -9.70 -6.54 17.63
C LEU A 174 -10.58 -7.63 18.26
N LYS A 175 -10.02 -8.42 19.18
CA LYS A 175 -10.77 -9.42 19.97
C LYS A 175 -11.26 -8.86 21.29
N ARG A 176 -10.54 -7.90 21.90
CA ARG A 176 -10.91 -7.31 23.17
C ARG A 176 -12.18 -6.47 23.03
N GLY A 177 -13.17 -6.76 23.84
CA GLY A 177 -14.44 -6.04 23.86
C GLY A 177 -15.33 -6.25 22.64
N THR A 178 -15.01 -7.21 21.74
CA THR A 178 -15.80 -7.52 20.56
C THR A 178 -16.17 -9.01 20.48
N LEU A 179 -17.28 -9.32 19.80
CA LEU A 179 -17.71 -10.69 19.50
C LEU A 179 -17.32 -11.13 18.08
N PHE A 180 -16.69 -10.26 17.31
CA PHE A 180 -16.39 -10.51 15.90
C PHE A 180 -15.59 -11.79 15.66
N PRO A 181 -14.48 -12.06 16.38
CA PRO A 181 -13.68 -13.25 16.14
C PRO A 181 -14.43 -14.56 16.41
N MET A 182 -15.37 -14.53 17.35
CA MET A 182 -16.21 -15.71 17.67
C MET A 182 -17.30 -15.96 16.63
N ARG A 183 -17.82 -14.89 16.03
CA ARG A 183 -18.84 -14.98 14.97
C ARG A 183 -18.26 -15.40 13.62
N ALA A 184 -17.04 -14.99 13.33
CA ALA A 184 -16.35 -15.35 12.09
C ALA A 184 -15.89 -16.83 12.06
N LYS A 185 -15.80 -17.49 13.23
CA LYS A 185 -15.44 -18.92 13.36
C LYS A 185 -16.63 -19.88 13.35
N LYS A 186 -17.87 -19.38 13.36
CA LYS A 186 -19.11 -20.14 13.24
C LYS A 186 -19.59 -20.16 11.79
#